data_ace9705acd44573f683da82ec435519e
#
_entry.id   ace9705acd44573f683da82ec435519e
#
_cell.length_a   1.000
_cell.length_b   1.000
_cell.length_c   1.000
_cell.angle_alpha   90.00
_cell.angle_beta   90.00
_cell.angle_gamma   90.00
#
_symmetry.space_group_name_H-M   'P 1'
#
loop_
_entity.id
_entity.type
_entity.pdbx_description
1 polymer ?
#
loop_
_entity_poly.entity_id
_entity_poly.type
_entity_poly.pdbx_seq_one_letter_code
_entity_poly.pdbx_strand_id
1 'polypeptide(L)'
;MSNRVWAIAAAAFVTLVMQKPPSLAQGEGELSYEVFKAEVEPIFLKKRPGHTRCYVCHEASNKRAFRLEKLAPGTAFWTEEQSRKNFEIVSGLIAPGDQQASLLLMHPLAPEAGGDAYHSGGRQFESKDDPDWQTLTRWASGAK
;
A
#
# COMPACT_ATOMS: atom_id res chain seq x y z
N MET A 1 68.37 27.19 35.62
CA MET A 1 67.61 27.51 34.40
C MET A 1 66.80 26.27 34.02
N SER A 2 65.51 26.23 34.31
CA SER A 2 64.68 25.06 34.14
C SER A 2 63.67 25.32 33.02
N ASN A 3 63.82 24.63 31.89
CA ASN A 3 62.86 24.70 30.76
C ASN A 3 61.72 23.73 30.99
N ARG A 4 60.56 24.26 31.26
CA ARG A 4 59.31 23.49 31.27
C ARG A 4 58.73 23.43 29.87
N VAL A 5 58.73 22.27 29.28
CA VAL A 5 58.04 21.95 28.01
C VAL A 5 56.59 21.59 28.31
N TRP A 6 55.64 22.37 27.80
CA TRP A 6 54.22 22.07 27.88
C TRP A 6 53.83 21.22 26.69
N ALA A 7 53.39 20.01 26.94
CA ALA A 7 52.81 19.13 25.93
C ALA A 7 51.30 19.47 25.76
N ILE A 8 50.94 19.97 24.58
CA ILE A 8 49.54 20.20 24.21
C ILE A 8 48.96 18.87 23.68
N ALA A 9 48.07 18.30 24.44
CA ALA A 9 47.33 17.11 23.99
C ALA A 9 46.14 17.56 23.08
N ALA A 10 46.22 17.29 21.79
CA ALA A 10 45.14 17.52 20.86
C ALA A 10 44.12 16.36 20.97
N ALA A 11 42.97 16.63 21.52
CA ALA A 11 41.85 15.69 21.53
C ALA A 11 41.15 15.68 20.15
N ALA A 12 41.32 14.62 19.39
CA ALA A 12 40.59 14.41 18.14
C ALA A 12 39.16 13.97 18.43
N PHE A 13 38.18 14.82 18.19
CA PHE A 13 36.77 14.48 18.18
C PHE A 13 36.44 13.71 16.90
N VAL A 14 36.22 12.41 17.00
CA VAL A 14 35.69 11.59 15.92
C VAL A 14 34.17 11.77 15.92
N THR A 15 33.65 12.58 15.01
CA THR A 15 32.21 12.68 14.75
C THR A 15 31.77 11.44 13.99
N LEU A 16 31.06 10.55 14.68
CA LEU A 16 30.39 9.38 14.07
C LEU A 16 29.20 9.89 13.24
N VAL A 17 29.39 10.01 11.93
CA VAL A 17 28.31 10.29 10.99
C VAL A 17 27.49 9.01 10.85
N MET A 18 26.32 8.96 11.47
CA MET A 18 25.35 7.89 11.21
C MET A 18 24.84 8.04 9.78
N GLN A 19 25.36 7.23 8.88
CA GLN A 19 24.86 7.10 7.52
C GLN A 19 23.53 6.37 7.57
N LYS A 20 22.45 7.05 7.13
CA LYS A 20 21.15 6.44 6.88
C LYS A 20 21.37 5.32 5.85
N PRO A 21 20.88 4.07 6.11
CA PRO A 21 21.04 3.00 5.13
C PRO A 21 20.43 3.43 3.79
N PRO A 22 21.02 3.05 2.65
CA PRO A 22 20.46 3.37 1.35
C PRO A 22 19.06 2.74 1.26
N SER A 23 18.06 3.59 1.02
CA SER A 23 16.75 3.11 0.59
C SER A 23 16.97 2.34 -0.70
N LEU A 24 16.65 1.04 -0.71
CA LEU A 24 16.66 0.27 -1.94
C LEU A 24 15.72 0.99 -2.91
N ALA A 25 16.27 1.50 -4.00
CA ALA A 25 15.49 2.11 -5.06
C ALA A 25 14.57 1.01 -5.62
N GLN A 26 13.27 1.13 -5.33
CA GLN A 26 12.27 0.25 -5.95
C GLN A 26 12.30 0.51 -7.44
N GLY A 27 12.41 -0.54 -8.25
CA GLY A 27 12.42 -0.45 -9.72
C GLY A 27 11.12 0.16 -10.23
N GLU A 28 11.16 0.76 -11.41
CA GLU A 28 9.95 1.19 -12.12
C GLU A 28 9.04 -0.02 -12.34
N GLY A 29 7.77 0.08 -11.89
CA GLY A 29 6.79 -1.00 -11.95
C GLY A 29 6.66 -1.86 -10.68
N GLU A 30 7.52 -1.68 -9.68
CA GLU A 30 7.35 -2.35 -8.38
C GLU A 30 6.32 -1.61 -7.53
N LEU A 31 5.33 -2.37 -7.00
CA LEU A 31 4.26 -1.81 -6.17
C LEU A 31 4.83 -1.38 -4.81
N SER A 32 4.58 -0.14 -4.41
CA SER A 32 5.03 0.37 -3.11
C SER A 32 4.14 -0.13 -1.98
N TYR A 33 4.75 -0.79 -1.00
CA TYR A 33 4.06 -1.20 0.23
C TYR A 33 3.66 0.01 1.09
N GLU A 34 4.49 1.03 1.16
CA GLU A 34 4.23 2.24 1.94
C GLU A 34 3.00 2.98 1.40
N VAL A 35 2.90 3.14 0.08
CA VAL A 35 1.71 3.73 -0.58
C VAL A 35 0.50 2.81 -0.39
N PHE A 36 0.67 1.49 -0.52
CA PHE A 36 -0.41 0.55 -0.26
C PHE A 36 -0.99 0.75 1.14
N LYS A 37 -0.15 0.75 2.17
CA LYS A 37 -0.58 0.86 3.55
C LYS A 37 -1.22 2.22 3.87
N ALA A 38 -0.65 3.30 3.33
CA ALA A 38 -1.10 4.66 3.62
C ALA A 38 -2.36 5.06 2.84
N GLU A 39 -2.50 4.64 1.59
CA GLU A 39 -3.51 5.16 0.68
C GLU A 39 -4.48 4.10 0.14
N VAL A 40 -3.99 2.90 -0.16
CA VAL A 40 -4.80 1.82 -0.78
C VAL A 40 -5.58 1.02 0.26
N GLU A 41 -4.92 0.54 1.29
CA GLU A 41 -5.52 -0.32 2.31
C GLU A 41 -6.72 0.35 3.03
N PRO A 42 -6.71 1.65 3.36
CA PRO A 42 -7.86 2.34 3.93
C PRO A 42 -9.13 2.32 3.05
N ILE A 43 -8.97 2.25 1.72
CA ILE A 43 -10.10 2.18 0.79
C ILE A 43 -10.95 0.93 1.04
N PHE A 44 -10.33 -0.19 1.41
CA PHE A 44 -11.04 -1.44 1.67
C PHE A 44 -11.92 -1.40 2.92
N LEU A 45 -11.61 -0.52 3.87
CA LEU A 45 -12.37 -0.30 5.09
C LEU A 45 -13.36 0.86 4.98
N LYS A 46 -13.24 1.68 3.96
CA LYS A 46 -14.06 2.88 3.77
C LYS A 46 -15.51 2.50 3.50
N LYS A 47 -16.44 3.08 4.27
CA LYS A 47 -17.86 2.96 4.00
C LYS A 47 -18.27 3.97 2.92
N ARG A 48 -18.87 3.46 1.84
CA ARG A 48 -19.44 4.28 0.77
C ARG A 48 -20.96 4.29 0.87
N PRO A 49 -21.64 5.42 0.62
CA PRO A 49 -23.09 5.46 0.57
C PRO A 49 -23.64 4.43 -0.43
N GLY A 50 -24.63 3.65 0.00
CA GLY A 50 -25.24 2.64 -0.87
C GLY A 50 -24.44 1.36 -1.12
N HIS A 51 -23.19 1.27 -0.62
CA HIS A 51 -22.30 0.13 -0.89
C HIS A 51 -21.86 -0.58 0.39
N THR A 52 -21.68 -1.88 0.29
CA THR A 52 -20.97 -2.68 1.31
C THR A 52 -19.49 -2.45 1.17
N ARG A 53 -18.77 -2.29 2.30
CA ARG A 53 -17.30 -2.15 2.30
C ARG A 53 -16.65 -3.38 1.67
N CYS A 54 -15.57 -3.18 0.93
CA CYS A 54 -14.78 -4.27 0.32
C CYS A 54 -14.45 -5.35 1.34
N TYR A 55 -13.96 -4.96 2.52
CA TYR A 55 -13.62 -5.85 3.63
C TYR A 55 -14.74 -6.81 4.02
N VAL A 56 -16.01 -6.38 4.04
CA VAL A 56 -17.13 -7.22 4.50
C VAL A 56 -17.33 -8.45 3.62
N CYS A 57 -17.13 -8.29 2.31
CA CYS A 57 -17.24 -9.39 1.36
C CYS A 57 -15.90 -10.11 1.11
N HIS A 58 -14.78 -9.47 1.41
CA HIS A 58 -13.43 -9.95 1.11
C HIS A 58 -12.61 -10.28 2.35
N GLU A 59 -13.22 -10.46 3.52
CA GLU A 59 -12.47 -10.95 4.68
C GLU A 59 -11.98 -12.40 4.45
N ALA A 60 -10.90 -12.80 5.10
CA ALA A 60 -10.15 -14.03 4.88
C ALA A 60 -10.93 -15.36 5.07
N SER A 61 -12.12 -15.29 5.65
CA SER A 61 -12.99 -16.47 5.82
C SER A 61 -13.55 -17.01 4.50
N ASN A 62 -13.54 -16.24 3.42
CA ASN A 62 -13.95 -16.71 2.10
C ASN A 62 -12.75 -17.13 1.23
N LYS A 63 -12.97 -18.09 0.33
CA LYS A 63 -11.91 -18.67 -0.53
C LYS A 63 -11.72 -17.91 -1.84
N ARG A 64 -11.88 -16.59 -1.86
CA ARG A 64 -11.74 -15.74 -3.05
C ARG A 64 -10.27 -15.39 -3.29
N ALA A 65 -9.92 -15.05 -4.52
CA ALA A 65 -8.58 -14.54 -4.84
C ALA A 65 -8.28 -13.24 -4.08
N PHE A 66 -9.22 -12.29 -4.08
CA PHE A 66 -9.17 -11.12 -3.22
C PHE A 66 -9.73 -11.48 -1.84
N ARG A 67 -8.84 -11.64 -0.88
CA ARG A 67 -9.17 -11.90 0.53
C ARG A 67 -8.25 -11.09 1.43
N LEU A 68 -8.83 -10.40 2.38
CA LEU A 68 -8.14 -9.53 3.33
C LEU A 68 -8.07 -10.21 4.69
N GLU A 69 -6.99 -10.03 5.42
CA GLU A 69 -6.82 -10.52 6.78
C GLU A 69 -7.98 -10.05 7.67
N LYS A 70 -8.42 -10.90 8.58
CA LYS A 70 -9.50 -10.58 9.49
C LYS A 70 -9.02 -9.54 10.51
N LEU A 71 -9.77 -8.45 10.66
CA LEU A 71 -9.52 -7.47 11.71
C LEU A 71 -9.65 -8.12 13.10
N ALA A 72 -8.74 -7.81 14.00
CA ALA A 72 -8.87 -8.22 15.38
C ALA A 72 -10.10 -7.56 16.03
N PRO A 73 -10.79 -8.23 16.95
CA PRO A 73 -11.95 -7.65 17.63
C PRO A 73 -11.62 -6.29 18.26
N GLY A 74 -12.46 -5.29 17.98
CA GLY A 74 -12.28 -3.93 18.52
C GLY A 74 -11.23 -3.07 17.81
N THR A 75 -10.59 -3.56 16.75
CA THR A 75 -9.64 -2.77 15.96
C THR A 75 -10.29 -2.19 14.71
N ALA A 76 -9.85 -0.98 14.32
CA ALA A 76 -10.28 -0.30 13.11
C ALA A 76 -9.29 -0.45 11.95
N PHE A 77 -8.10 -1.01 12.21
CA PHE A 77 -6.99 -1.13 11.25
C PHE A 77 -6.30 -2.48 11.43
N TRP A 78 -5.63 -2.94 10.38
CA TRP A 78 -4.78 -4.10 10.41
C TRP A 78 -3.44 -3.83 11.10
N THR A 79 -2.87 -4.85 11.72
CA THR A 79 -1.50 -4.82 12.22
C THR A 79 -0.52 -4.76 11.04
N GLU A 80 0.73 -4.41 11.30
CA GLU A 80 1.79 -4.40 10.28
C GLU A 80 1.92 -5.77 9.57
N GLU A 81 1.87 -6.86 10.33
CA GLU A 81 1.94 -8.20 9.76
C GLU A 81 0.74 -8.51 8.84
N GLN A 82 -0.46 -8.14 9.27
CA GLN A 82 -1.68 -8.30 8.47
C GLN A 82 -1.65 -7.43 7.21
N SER A 83 -1.18 -6.18 7.31
CA SER A 83 -1.04 -5.28 6.16
C SER A 83 -0.06 -5.84 5.13
N ARG A 84 1.04 -6.47 5.54
CA ARG A 84 1.97 -7.13 4.62
C ARG A 84 1.34 -8.31 3.88
N LYS A 85 0.58 -9.15 4.59
CA LYS A 85 -0.17 -10.25 3.97
C LYS A 85 -1.24 -9.72 3.00
N ASN A 86 -1.94 -8.66 3.37
CA ASN A 86 -2.89 -8.00 2.47
C ASN A 86 -2.19 -7.47 1.22
N PHE A 87 -1.04 -6.83 1.38
CA PHE A 87 -0.25 -6.33 0.26
C PHE A 87 0.14 -7.43 -0.72
N GLU A 88 0.63 -8.57 -0.24
CA GLU A 88 0.99 -9.72 -1.09
C GLU A 88 -0.21 -10.21 -1.90
N ILE A 89 -1.37 -10.38 -1.24
CA ILE A 89 -2.59 -10.84 -1.90
C ILE A 89 -3.09 -9.84 -2.93
N VAL A 90 -3.15 -8.56 -2.55
CA VAL A 90 -3.68 -7.49 -3.40
C VAL A 90 -2.76 -7.23 -4.59
N SER A 91 -1.45 -7.30 -4.40
CA SER A 91 -0.46 -7.19 -5.48
C SER A 91 -0.66 -8.25 -6.56
N GLY A 92 -1.07 -9.47 -6.17
CA GLY A 92 -1.38 -10.54 -7.11
C GLY A 92 -2.63 -10.30 -7.98
N LEU A 93 -3.40 -9.24 -7.70
CA LEU A 93 -4.57 -8.82 -8.50
C LEU A 93 -4.23 -7.71 -9.50
N ILE A 94 -2.98 -7.27 -9.52
CA ILE A 94 -2.49 -6.23 -10.41
C ILE A 94 -1.67 -6.87 -11.54
N ALA A 95 -1.97 -6.47 -12.76
CA ALA A 95 -1.11 -6.70 -13.92
C ALA A 95 -0.32 -5.41 -14.19
N PRO A 96 0.97 -5.35 -13.84
CA PRO A 96 1.74 -4.12 -13.96
C PRO A 96 1.74 -3.62 -15.42
N GLY A 97 1.42 -2.34 -15.60
CA GLY A 97 1.33 -1.72 -16.92
C GLY A 97 0.06 -2.04 -17.72
N ASP A 98 -0.77 -2.97 -17.24
CA ASP A 98 -2.05 -3.31 -17.89
C ASP A 98 -3.22 -3.11 -16.91
N GLN A 99 -3.88 -1.97 -17.08
CA GLN A 99 -5.04 -1.60 -16.26
C GLN A 99 -6.23 -2.55 -16.50
N GLN A 100 -6.43 -2.99 -17.74
CA GLN A 100 -7.54 -3.85 -18.14
C GLN A 100 -7.40 -5.28 -17.61
N ALA A 101 -6.18 -5.75 -17.44
CA ALA A 101 -5.91 -7.06 -16.84
C ALA A 101 -5.84 -7.02 -15.31
N SER A 102 -5.92 -5.83 -14.70
CA SER A 102 -5.83 -5.66 -13.26
C SER A 102 -7.20 -5.87 -12.59
N LEU A 103 -7.42 -7.06 -12.01
CA LEU A 103 -8.70 -7.45 -11.40
C LEU A 103 -9.13 -6.50 -10.28
N LEU A 104 -8.17 -5.96 -9.51
CA LEU A 104 -8.45 -4.97 -8.46
C LEU A 104 -9.11 -3.71 -9.00
N LEU A 105 -8.81 -3.31 -10.22
CA LEU A 105 -9.34 -2.11 -10.87
C LEU A 105 -10.65 -2.38 -11.61
N MET A 106 -10.71 -3.49 -12.34
CA MET A 106 -11.80 -3.73 -13.27
C MET A 106 -13.04 -4.33 -12.61
N HIS A 107 -12.88 -5.25 -11.63
CA HIS A 107 -14.02 -5.88 -10.99
C HIS A 107 -14.96 -4.92 -10.25
N PRO A 108 -14.48 -3.96 -9.44
CA PRO A 108 -15.34 -3.04 -8.71
C PRO A 108 -15.81 -1.83 -9.53
N LEU A 109 -15.30 -1.64 -10.75
CA LEU A 109 -15.67 -0.54 -11.66
C LEU A 109 -16.98 -0.87 -12.39
N ALA A 110 -17.81 0.15 -12.59
CA ALA A 110 -19.04 0.01 -13.38
C ALA A 110 -18.75 -0.37 -14.84
N PRO A 111 -19.53 -1.28 -15.47
CA PRO A 111 -19.35 -1.67 -16.85
C PRO A 111 -19.43 -0.49 -17.82
N GLU A 112 -20.28 0.50 -17.53
CA GLU A 112 -20.43 1.72 -18.31
C GLU A 112 -19.15 2.57 -18.31
N ALA A 113 -18.32 2.41 -17.27
CA ALA A 113 -16.99 3.01 -17.18
C ALA A 113 -15.86 2.10 -17.73
N GLY A 114 -16.24 0.94 -18.27
CA GLY A 114 -15.31 -0.05 -18.82
C GLY A 114 -14.87 -1.13 -17.83
N GLY A 115 -15.57 -1.28 -16.72
CA GLY A 115 -15.35 -2.35 -15.74
C GLY A 115 -15.95 -3.70 -16.17
N ASP A 116 -15.76 -4.71 -15.34
CA ASP A 116 -16.29 -6.05 -15.61
C ASP A 116 -17.83 -6.07 -15.53
N ALA A 117 -18.43 -6.94 -16.33
CA ALA A 117 -19.88 -7.08 -16.39
C ALA A 117 -20.49 -7.57 -15.07
N TYR A 118 -19.72 -8.28 -14.27
CA TYR A 118 -20.21 -8.89 -13.04
C TYR A 118 -19.27 -8.71 -11.84
N HIS A 119 -19.80 -8.15 -10.76
CA HIS A 119 -19.20 -8.15 -9.44
C HIS A 119 -20.29 -8.35 -8.40
N SER A 120 -20.30 -9.48 -7.69
CA SER A 120 -21.39 -9.88 -6.79
C SER A 120 -21.64 -8.92 -5.62
N GLY A 121 -20.63 -8.12 -5.25
CA GLY A 121 -20.71 -7.07 -4.22
C GLY A 121 -21.27 -5.73 -4.72
N GLY A 122 -21.66 -5.65 -5.99
CA GLY A 122 -22.05 -4.40 -6.65
C GLY A 122 -20.86 -3.57 -7.11
N ARG A 123 -21.13 -2.51 -7.84
CA ARG A 123 -20.11 -1.57 -8.30
C ARG A 123 -19.70 -0.68 -7.15
N GLN A 124 -18.41 -0.58 -6.89
CA GLN A 124 -17.87 0.33 -5.88
C GLN A 124 -17.52 1.68 -6.47
N PHE A 125 -17.22 1.72 -7.78
CA PHE A 125 -16.82 2.91 -8.52
C PHE A 125 -17.69 3.08 -9.75
N GLU A 126 -18.47 4.17 -9.80
CA GLU A 126 -19.35 4.49 -10.93
C GLU A 126 -18.57 5.03 -12.13
N SER A 127 -17.40 5.62 -11.91
CA SER A 127 -16.55 6.16 -12.96
C SER A 127 -15.06 6.07 -12.58
N LYS A 128 -14.21 6.25 -13.58
CA LYS A 128 -12.75 6.37 -13.42
C LYS A 128 -12.32 7.68 -12.75
N ASP A 129 -13.22 8.65 -12.60
CA ASP A 129 -12.99 9.91 -11.90
C ASP A 129 -13.14 9.78 -10.38
N ASP A 130 -13.59 8.63 -9.88
CA ASP A 130 -13.67 8.38 -8.44
C ASP A 130 -12.27 8.48 -7.80
N PRO A 131 -12.09 9.32 -6.76
CA PRO A 131 -10.76 9.55 -6.16
C PRO A 131 -10.09 8.28 -5.63
N ASP A 132 -10.88 7.33 -5.09
CA ASP A 132 -10.33 6.08 -4.57
C ASP A 132 -9.92 5.17 -5.74
N TRP A 133 -10.70 5.13 -6.83
CA TRP A 133 -10.31 4.40 -8.04
C TRP A 133 -9.01 4.95 -8.65
N GLN A 134 -8.88 6.28 -8.70
CA GLN A 134 -7.64 6.91 -9.14
C GLN A 134 -6.46 6.59 -8.24
N THR A 135 -6.67 6.53 -6.91
CA THR A 135 -5.62 6.11 -5.96
C THR A 135 -5.18 4.67 -6.23
N LEU A 136 -6.13 3.74 -6.42
CA LEU A 136 -5.82 2.36 -6.80
C LEU A 136 -5.02 2.31 -8.11
N THR A 137 -5.42 3.09 -9.10
CA THR A 137 -4.76 3.15 -10.43
C THR A 137 -3.34 3.69 -10.34
N ARG A 138 -3.12 4.80 -9.60
CA ARG A 138 -1.78 5.34 -9.39
C ARG A 138 -0.86 4.31 -8.74
N TRP A 139 -1.33 3.66 -7.69
CA TRP A 139 -0.56 2.61 -7.02
C TRP A 139 -0.28 1.43 -7.95
N ALA A 140 -1.28 0.94 -8.69
CA ALA A 140 -1.15 -0.16 -9.64
C ALA A 140 -0.15 0.14 -10.78
N SER A 141 0.08 1.41 -11.10
CA SER A 141 1.10 1.85 -12.07
C SER A 141 2.51 1.97 -11.49
N GLY A 142 2.72 1.65 -10.21
CA GLY A 142 4.01 1.76 -9.54
C GLY A 142 4.35 3.18 -9.06
N ALA A 143 3.35 4.07 -8.92
CA ALA A 143 3.57 5.40 -8.34
C ALA A 143 4.04 5.30 -6.88
N LYS A 144 4.99 6.17 -6.54
CA LYS A 144 5.62 6.28 -5.21
C LYS A 144 5.10 7.47 -4.46
#